data_aceb5a03d5b63f81b9bb00de668f2569
#
_entry.id   aceb5a03d5b63f81b9bb00de668f2569
#
_cell.length_a   1.000
_cell.length_b   1.000
_cell.length_c   1.000
_cell.angle_alpha   90.00
_cell.angle_beta   90.00
_cell.angle_gamma   90.00
#
_symmetry.space_group_name_H-M   'P 1'
#
loop_
_entity.id
_entity.type
_entity.pdbx_description
1 polymer ?
#
loop_
_entity_poly.entity_id
_entity_poly.type
_entity_poly.pdbx_seq_one_letter_code
_entity_poly.pdbx_strand_id
1 'polypeptide(L)'
;MPAVPLESRLLQALAPWREAGGWCVAFSGGLDSTVLLHLLAQLARSEALPALSALHVHHGLQAAADGWPAHCQVVCRSLGIPLRVERVQVAVGGSIEQAARDARYRAFQANLGEGQVLLTAQHLDDQAETLLFRLLRGAGLRGLAAMPASRPLGGGRLCRPLLGVSRAELEAYAQTHRLDWVEDPSNQDPRFSRNYLRREIMPRLASHWPQAVAGMARCAAHLREAEDLLAELAAIDLRACRQPSELDWPDWLDLPRIALEPLRRLSAARQRNLLRAWLGQLTRLPDSDHWAGWESLRDAGDDADPIWRLESGELRRGAGRIWWLPADWRAAAGPFVWERPAHPLLLPGNGRLALRGEVPAGPLRVDYRRGGEVLALAGRGRRDLKRLLNEAGLPSFLRGRLPLLFRADELLAVANIPGLDSPREGGWRLSWSPPTNDPGLS
;
A
#
# COMPACT_ATOMS: atom_id res chain seq x y z
N MET A 1 6.55 19.13 -38.55
CA MET A 1 5.21 18.55 -38.58
C MET A 1 4.29 19.45 -37.75
N PRO A 2 3.04 19.71 -38.18
CA PRO A 2 2.12 20.47 -37.36
C PRO A 2 1.94 19.80 -36.01
N ALA A 3 1.83 20.61 -34.96
CA ALA A 3 1.60 20.07 -33.61
C ALA A 3 0.25 19.33 -33.56
N VAL A 4 0.21 18.16 -32.93
CA VAL A 4 -1.06 17.40 -32.73
C VAL A 4 -2.00 18.26 -31.89
N PRO A 5 -3.26 18.47 -32.32
CA PRO A 5 -4.22 19.27 -31.59
C PRO A 5 -4.39 18.79 -30.12
N LEU A 6 -4.64 19.75 -29.24
CA LEU A 6 -4.76 19.47 -27.80
C LEU A 6 -5.91 18.48 -27.50
N GLU A 7 -7.00 18.59 -28.25
CA GLU A 7 -8.14 17.68 -28.20
C GLU A 7 -7.76 16.22 -28.50
N SER A 8 -6.97 16.02 -29.57
CA SER A 8 -6.51 14.68 -29.96
C SER A 8 -5.58 14.06 -28.92
N ARG A 9 -4.70 14.86 -28.33
CA ARG A 9 -3.79 14.43 -27.25
C ARG A 9 -4.56 14.06 -25.98
N LEU A 10 -5.60 14.84 -25.66
CA LEU A 10 -6.48 14.56 -24.53
C LEU A 10 -7.24 13.25 -24.73
N LEU A 11 -7.84 13.04 -25.92
CA LEU A 11 -8.56 11.80 -26.26
C LEU A 11 -7.63 10.59 -26.20
N GLN A 12 -6.39 10.72 -26.70
CA GLN A 12 -5.40 9.65 -26.62
C GLN A 12 -5.05 9.29 -25.17
N ALA A 13 -4.85 10.29 -24.32
CA ALA A 13 -4.55 10.09 -22.90
C ALA A 13 -5.72 9.44 -22.13
N LEU A 14 -6.96 9.68 -22.56
CA LEU A 14 -8.19 9.16 -21.95
C LEU A 14 -8.72 7.88 -22.61
N ALA A 15 -8.10 7.41 -23.71
CA ALA A 15 -8.53 6.22 -24.43
C ALA A 15 -8.73 4.97 -23.53
N PRO A 16 -7.85 4.68 -22.55
CA PRO A 16 -8.04 3.53 -21.65
C PRO A 16 -9.26 3.63 -20.72
N TRP A 17 -9.86 4.81 -20.62
CA TRP A 17 -10.94 5.12 -19.65
C TRP A 17 -12.28 5.41 -20.33
N ARG A 18 -12.42 5.15 -21.64
CA ARG A 18 -13.66 5.43 -22.39
C ARG A 18 -14.86 4.59 -21.92
N GLU A 19 -14.61 3.43 -21.33
CA GLU A 19 -15.63 2.53 -20.78
C GLU A 19 -15.87 2.74 -19.27
N ALA A 20 -15.31 3.82 -18.68
CA ALA A 20 -15.51 4.10 -17.26
C ALA A 20 -16.98 4.47 -16.96
N GLY A 21 -17.45 4.19 -15.75
CA GLY A 21 -18.81 4.51 -15.29
C GLY A 21 -19.13 6.01 -15.21
N GLY A 22 -18.13 6.87 -15.43
CA GLY A 22 -18.25 8.32 -15.50
C GLY A 22 -16.91 9.01 -15.30
N TRP A 23 -16.81 10.25 -15.80
CA TRP A 23 -15.66 11.13 -15.61
C TRP A 23 -16.00 12.29 -14.70
N CYS A 24 -15.27 12.46 -13.61
CA CYS A 24 -15.41 13.56 -12.67
C CYS A 24 -14.18 14.46 -12.77
N VAL A 25 -14.34 15.73 -13.12
CA VAL A 25 -13.23 16.70 -13.16
C VAL A 25 -13.06 17.32 -11.76
N ALA A 26 -11.84 17.20 -11.20
CA ALA A 26 -11.45 17.95 -10.01
C ALA A 26 -11.31 19.43 -10.38
N PHE A 27 -12.38 20.20 -10.21
CA PHE A 27 -12.51 21.56 -10.70
C PHE A 27 -12.23 22.58 -9.61
N SER A 28 -11.04 23.21 -9.65
CA SER A 28 -10.67 24.27 -8.70
C SER A 28 -11.18 25.66 -9.12
N GLY A 29 -11.56 25.85 -10.37
CA GLY A 29 -11.87 27.15 -10.95
C GLY A 29 -10.63 27.88 -11.49
N GLY A 30 -9.41 27.37 -11.24
CA GLY A 30 -8.18 27.92 -11.82
C GLY A 30 -7.97 27.53 -13.28
N LEU A 31 -7.05 28.22 -13.97
CA LEU A 31 -6.78 28.12 -15.39
C LEU A 31 -6.75 26.66 -15.89
N ASP A 32 -5.88 25.83 -15.35
CA ASP A 32 -5.60 24.48 -15.85
C ASP A 32 -6.86 23.59 -15.78
N SER A 33 -7.59 23.66 -14.66
CA SER A 33 -8.83 22.90 -14.47
C SER A 33 -9.99 23.42 -15.32
N THR A 34 -10.02 24.71 -15.61
CA THR A 34 -11.01 25.34 -16.49
C THR A 34 -10.78 24.92 -17.94
N VAL A 35 -9.54 24.90 -18.38
CA VAL A 35 -9.17 24.38 -19.71
C VAL A 35 -9.53 22.91 -19.86
N LEU A 36 -9.19 22.07 -18.88
CA LEU A 36 -9.56 20.63 -18.91
C LEU A 36 -11.08 20.44 -19.00
N LEU A 37 -11.85 21.15 -18.17
CA LEU A 37 -13.31 21.06 -18.15
C LEU A 37 -13.91 21.50 -19.48
N HIS A 38 -13.44 22.62 -20.04
CA HIS A 38 -13.90 23.15 -21.33
C HIS A 38 -13.58 22.20 -22.48
N LEU A 39 -12.35 21.69 -22.58
CA LEU A 39 -11.93 20.70 -23.57
C LEU A 39 -12.86 19.47 -23.56
N LEU A 40 -13.13 18.93 -22.39
CA LEU A 40 -14.00 17.76 -22.24
C LEU A 40 -15.46 18.09 -22.63
N ALA A 41 -15.95 19.26 -22.27
CA ALA A 41 -17.29 19.71 -22.68
C ALA A 41 -17.42 19.86 -24.20
N GLN A 42 -16.37 20.38 -24.88
CA GLN A 42 -16.36 20.47 -26.34
C GLN A 42 -16.32 19.09 -26.99
N LEU A 43 -15.43 18.21 -26.51
CA LEU A 43 -15.31 16.85 -27.03
C LEU A 43 -16.60 16.03 -26.84
N ALA A 44 -17.31 16.19 -25.73
CA ALA A 44 -18.59 15.50 -25.47
C ALA A 44 -19.72 15.87 -26.45
N ARG A 45 -19.54 16.93 -27.27
CA ARG A 45 -20.50 17.30 -28.33
C ARG A 45 -20.31 16.48 -29.61
N SER A 46 -19.11 15.99 -29.85
CA SER A 46 -18.74 15.28 -31.07
C SER A 46 -18.33 13.82 -30.85
N GLU A 47 -17.99 13.46 -29.62
CA GLU A 47 -17.48 12.15 -29.25
C GLU A 47 -18.41 11.48 -28.22
N ALA A 48 -18.58 10.16 -28.32
CA ALA A 48 -19.24 9.38 -27.27
C ALA A 48 -18.26 9.24 -26.08
N LEU A 49 -18.49 10.04 -25.05
CA LEU A 49 -17.69 10.04 -23.81
C LEU A 49 -18.53 9.56 -22.63
N PRO A 50 -17.92 9.03 -21.57
CA PRO A 50 -18.60 8.79 -20.29
C PRO A 50 -19.26 10.05 -19.75
N ALA A 51 -20.31 9.90 -18.94
CA ALA A 51 -21.00 11.02 -18.31
C ALA A 51 -20.01 11.92 -17.57
N LEU A 52 -20.03 13.23 -17.90
CA LEU A 52 -19.16 14.23 -17.29
C LEU A 52 -19.80 14.87 -16.08
N SER A 53 -19.01 15.05 -15.04
CA SER A 53 -19.35 15.83 -13.85
C SER A 53 -18.13 16.61 -13.36
N ALA A 54 -18.34 17.58 -12.47
CA ALA A 54 -17.29 18.35 -11.84
C ALA A 54 -17.43 18.30 -10.31
N LEU A 55 -16.29 18.26 -9.61
CA LEU A 55 -16.20 18.31 -8.16
C LEU A 55 -15.28 19.44 -7.73
N HIS A 56 -15.85 20.44 -7.05
CA HIS A 56 -15.10 21.53 -6.43
C HIS A 56 -14.95 21.25 -4.93
N VAL A 57 -13.71 21.30 -4.42
CA VAL A 57 -13.42 21.14 -2.98
C VAL A 57 -13.04 22.49 -2.39
N HIS A 58 -13.87 23.00 -1.50
CA HIS A 58 -13.66 24.27 -0.81
C HIS A 58 -13.05 24.04 0.57
N HIS A 59 -11.86 24.58 0.82
CA HIS A 59 -11.08 24.34 2.04
C HIS A 59 -11.38 25.32 3.17
N GLY A 60 -11.99 26.49 2.89
CA GLY A 60 -12.26 27.53 3.88
C GLY A 60 -11.02 28.18 4.52
N LEU A 61 -9.83 28.08 3.90
CA LEU A 61 -8.57 28.56 4.48
C LEU A 61 -8.35 30.05 4.31
N GLN A 62 -9.04 30.71 3.38
CA GLN A 62 -8.88 32.13 3.07
C GLN A 62 -10.20 32.72 2.53
N ALA A 63 -10.50 33.95 2.96
CA ALA A 63 -11.72 34.65 2.54
C ALA A 63 -11.82 34.83 1.02
N ALA A 64 -10.69 34.98 0.31
CA ALA A 64 -10.67 35.08 -1.14
C ALA A 64 -11.29 33.85 -1.85
N ALA A 65 -11.24 32.67 -1.19
CA ALA A 65 -11.80 31.44 -1.75
C ALA A 65 -13.33 31.31 -1.64
N ASP A 66 -13.98 32.14 -0.83
CA ASP A 66 -15.43 32.03 -0.57
C ASP A 66 -16.27 32.30 -1.82
N GLY A 67 -15.76 33.07 -2.78
CA GLY A 67 -16.40 33.34 -4.07
C GLY A 67 -16.20 32.23 -5.14
N TRP A 68 -15.22 31.32 -4.95
CA TRP A 68 -14.86 30.35 -5.99
C TRP A 68 -15.96 29.32 -6.28
N PRO A 69 -16.72 28.80 -5.30
CA PRO A 69 -17.84 27.92 -5.59
C PRO A 69 -18.87 28.54 -6.53
N ALA A 70 -19.17 29.84 -6.36
CA ALA A 70 -20.11 30.56 -7.22
C ALA A 70 -19.57 30.70 -8.66
N HIS A 71 -18.29 31.07 -8.83
CA HIS A 71 -17.60 31.07 -10.11
C HIS A 71 -17.65 29.70 -10.79
N CYS A 72 -17.27 28.64 -10.07
CA CYS A 72 -17.33 27.27 -10.58
C CYS A 72 -18.74 26.87 -11.01
N GLN A 73 -19.77 27.30 -10.28
CA GLN A 73 -21.16 27.03 -10.63
C GLN A 73 -21.56 27.72 -11.92
N VAL A 74 -21.14 28.98 -12.15
CA VAL A 74 -21.39 29.73 -13.40
C VAL A 74 -20.75 29.02 -14.58
N VAL A 75 -19.46 28.67 -14.48
CA VAL A 75 -18.71 27.97 -15.55
C VAL A 75 -19.35 26.61 -15.86
N CYS A 76 -19.67 25.81 -14.85
CA CYS A 76 -20.28 24.50 -15.08
C CYS A 76 -21.66 24.60 -15.71
N ARG A 77 -22.50 25.58 -15.31
CA ARG A 77 -23.82 25.83 -15.94
C ARG A 77 -23.67 26.19 -17.41
N SER A 78 -22.74 27.08 -17.78
CA SER A 78 -22.52 27.48 -19.16
C SER A 78 -22.09 26.31 -20.05
N LEU A 79 -21.42 25.30 -19.48
CA LEU A 79 -20.98 24.10 -20.17
C LEU A 79 -21.98 22.93 -20.12
N GLY A 80 -23.08 23.07 -19.34
CA GLY A 80 -24.04 22.00 -19.15
C GLY A 80 -23.53 20.83 -18.31
N ILE A 81 -22.50 21.05 -17.47
CA ILE A 81 -21.87 20.00 -16.65
C ILE A 81 -22.39 20.13 -15.20
N PRO A 82 -22.88 19.03 -14.57
CA PRO A 82 -23.27 19.04 -13.17
C PRO A 82 -22.06 19.26 -12.26
N LEU A 83 -22.17 20.20 -11.31
CA LEU A 83 -21.15 20.50 -10.32
C LEU A 83 -21.59 20.06 -8.92
N ARG A 84 -20.72 19.31 -8.24
CA ARG A 84 -20.79 19.09 -6.79
C ARG A 84 -19.77 19.97 -6.09
N VAL A 85 -20.19 20.65 -5.02
CA VAL A 85 -19.31 21.45 -4.16
C VAL A 85 -19.21 20.75 -2.82
N GLU A 86 -17.99 20.39 -2.43
CA GLU A 86 -17.67 19.71 -1.17
C GLU A 86 -16.91 20.69 -0.26
N ARG A 87 -17.41 20.94 0.94
CA ARG A 87 -16.75 21.78 1.95
C ARG A 87 -16.00 20.89 2.91
N VAL A 88 -14.70 21.12 3.07
CA VAL A 88 -13.83 20.32 3.94
C VAL A 88 -13.23 21.15 5.05
N GLN A 89 -13.05 20.53 6.21
CA GLN A 89 -12.28 21.11 7.31
C GLN A 89 -10.85 20.64 7.20
N VAL A 90 -9.90 21.57 7.28
CA VAL A 90 -8.46 21.28 7.29
C VAL A 90 -8.00 21.17 8.73
N ALA A 91 -7.37 20.06 9.09
CA ALA A 91 -6.85 19.84 10.44
C ALA A 91 -5.76 20.89 10.76
N VAL A 92 -5.83 21.44 11.95
CA VAL A 92 -4.83 22.39 12.47
C VAL A 92 -3.67 21.59 13.05
N GLY A 93 -2.47 21.76 12.49
CA GLY A 93 -1.24 21.11 12.97
C GLY A 93 -0.33 20.69 11.82
N GLY A 94 0.99 20.91 11.95
CA GLY A 94 1.96 20.58 10.91
C GLY A 94 1.91 21.48 9.68
N SER A 95 2.14 20.90 8.49
CA SER A 95 2.08 21.64 7.22
C SER A 95 0.63 21.81 6.76
N ILE A 96 0.15 23.06 6.75
CA ILE A 96 -1.21 23.43 6.26
C ILE A 96 -1.41 22.95 4.82
N GLU A 97 -0.39 23.04 3.96
CA GLU A 97 -0.44 22.56 2.57
C GLU A 97 -0.70 21.05 2.50
N GLN A 98 0.01 20.28 3.33
CA GLN A 98 -0.19 18.83 3.37
C GLN A 98 -1.58 18.48 3.92
N ALA A 99 -2.02 19.12 4.99
CA ALA A 99 -3.33 18.91 5.59
C ALA A 99 -4.49 19.25 4.62
N ALA A 100 -4.37 20.35 3.90
CA ALA A 100 -5.33 20.75 2.86
C ALA A 100 -5.35 19.76 1.69
N ARG A 101 -4.17 19.29 1.27
CA ARG A 101 -4.04 18.25 0.25
C ARG A 101 -4.72 16.96 0.69
N ASP A 102 -4.48 16.49 1.90
CA ASP A 102 -5.04 15.25 2.42
C ASP A 102 -6.58 15.36 2.57
N ALA A 103 -7.09 16.49 3.05
CA ALA A 103 -8.52 16.77 3.11
C ALA A 103 -9.16 16.72 1.70
N ARG A 104 -8.52 17.33 0.70
CA ARG A 104 -8.96 17.29 -0.70
C ARG A 104 -9.02 15.88 -1.24
N TYR A 105 -7.98 15.07 -1.02
CA TYR A 105 -7.95 13.69 -1.52
C TYR A 105 -8.98 12.80 -0.82
N ARG A 106 -9.25 13.02 0.47
CA ARG A 106 -10.36 12.35 1.18
C ARG A 106 -11.72 12.71 0.57
N ALA A 107 -11.93 14.00 0.28
CA ALA A 107 -13.16 14.44 -0.38
C ALA A 107 -13.33 13.83 -1.78
N PHE A 108 -12.24 13.76 -2.57
CA PHE A 108 -12.25 13.08 -3.86
C PHE A 108 -12.62 11.61 -3.72
N GLN A 109 -12.01 10.92 -2.78
CA GLN A 109 -12.25 9.50 -2.55
C GLN A 109 -13.68 9.20 -2.10
N ALA A 110 -14.25 10.04 -1.23
CA ALA A 110 -15.61 9.91 -0.74
C ALA A 110 -16.70 10.20 -1.80
N ASN A 111 -16.34 10.99 -2.83
CA ASN A 111 -17.28 11.42 -3.88
C ASN A 111 -17.08 10.70 -5.22
N LEU A 112 -16.13 9.76 -5.30
CA LEU A 112 -15.86 8.99 -6.50
C LEU A 112 -16.54 7.62 -6.39
N GLY A 113 -17.50 7.37 -7.28
CA GLY A 113 -18.19 6.08 -7.36
C GLY A 113 -17.31 4.95 -7.90
N GLU A 114 -17.78 3.73 -7.73
CA GLU A 114 -17.08 2.55 -8.25
C GLU A 114 -16.97 2.62 -9.78
N GLY A 115 -15.77 2.31 -10.30
CA GLY A 115 -15.49 2.35 -11.74
C GLY A 115 -15.43 3.76 -12.35
N GLN A 116 -15.59 4.83 -11.57
CA GLN A 116 -15.45 6.21 -12.05
C GLN A 116 -13.98 6.66 -12.12
N VAL A 117 -13.73 7.68 -12.94
CA VAL A 117 -12.39 8.29 -13.09
C VAL A 117 -12.42 9.74 -12.69
N LEU A 118 -11.60 10.12 -11.71
CA LEU A 118 -11.32 11.50 -11.36
C LEU A 118 -10.24 12.06 -12.29
N LEU A 119 -10.55 13.12 -13.01
CA LEU A 119 -9.61 13.81 -13.90
C LEU A 119 -9.06 15.05 -13.22
N THR A 120 -7.74 15.15 -13.18
CA THR A 120 -7.05 16.30 -12.58
C THR A 120 -6.13 16.97 -13.60
N ALA A 121 -6.02 18.29 -13.55
CA ALA A 121 -5.39 19.12 -14.55
C ALA A 121 -3.88 19.34 -14.36
N GLN A 122 -3.15 18.41 -13.68
CA GLN A 122 -1.71 18.49 -13.62
C GLN A 122 -1.12 18.37 -15.03
N HIS A 123 -0.12 19.21 -15.31
CA HIS A 123 0.45 19.41 -16.64
C HIS A 123 1.97 19.16 -16.65
N LEU A 124 2.62 19.39 -17.80
CA LEU A 124 4.05 19.11 -18.02
C LEU A 124 4.96 19.85 -17.04
N ASP A 125 4.66 21.13 -16.77
CA ASP A 125 5.45 21.95 -15.86
C ASP A 125 5.34 21.43 -14.42
N ASP A 126 4.17 20.95 -14.00
CA ASP A 126 3.99 20.30 -12.69
C ASP A 126 4.85 19.02 -12.54
N GLN A 127 5.08 18.29 -13.66
CA GLN A 127 6.00 17.15 -13.66
C GLN A 127 7.43 17.58 -13.41
N ALA A 128 7.89 18.62 -14.11
CA ALA A 128 9.24 19.16 -13.95
C ALA A 128 9.45 19.70 -12.53
N GLU A 129 8.51 20.48 -12.01
CA GLU A 129 8.53 20.97 -10.63
C GLU A 129 8.59 19.82 -9.61
N THR A 130 7.78 18.77 -9.82
CA THR A 130 7.73 17.62 -8.93
C THR A 130 9.03 16.83 -8.95
N LEU A 131 9.63 16.62 -10.13
CA LEU A 131 10.93 15.97 -10.25
C LEU A 131 11.99 16.76 -9.50
N LEU A 132 12.11 18.08 -9.77
CA LEU A 132 13.11 18.93 -9.16
C LEU A 132 12.94 19.00 -7.63
N PHE A 133 11.71 19.18 -7.15
CA PHE A 133 11.42 19.21 -5.72
C PHE A 133 11.83 17.92 -5.01
N ARG A 134 11.57 16.77 -5.63
CA ARG A 134 11.91 15.47 -5.06
C ARG A 134 13.41 15.17 -5.15
N LEU A 135 14.08 15.63 -6.23
CA LEU A 135 15.53 15.52 -6.38
C LEU A 135 16.25 16.29 -5.26
N LEU A 136 15.85 17.52 -4.98
CA LEU A 136 16.41 18.35 -3.91
C LEU A 136 16.19 17.77 -2.50
N ARG A 137 15.24 16.84 -2.36
CA ARG A 137 14.97 16.12 -1.10
C ARG A 137 15.61 14.74 -1.04
N GLY A 138 16.49 14.39 -1.98
CA GLY A 138 17.18 13.10 -2.02
C GLY A 138 16.28 11.90 -2.33
N ALA A 139 15.18 12.10 -3.07
CA ALA A 139 14.28 11.00 -3.41
C ALA A 139 14.97 9.95 -4.28
N GLY A 140 14.72 8.68 -3.99
CA GLY A 140 15.14 7.56 -4.86
C GLY A 140 14.30 7.46 -6.14
N LEU A 141 14.56 6.42 -6.95
CA LEU A 141 13.99 6.22 -8.29
C LEU A 141 12.46 6.43 -8.32
N ARG A 142 11.72 5.76 -7.43
CA ARG A 142 10.27 5.87 -7.32
C ARG A 142 9.78 7.30 -7.08
N GLY A 143 10.52 8.07 -6.29
CA GLY A 143 10.20 9.47 -6.07
C GLY A 143 10.47 10.32 -7.32
N LEU A 144 11.61 10.11 -7.99
CA LEU A 144 12.02 10.84 -9.18
C LEU A 144 11.18 10.52 -10.41
N ALA A 145 10.47 9.40 -10.45
CA ALA A 145 9.47 9.09 -11.48
C ALA A 145 8.28 10.10 -11.50
N ALA A 146 8.30 11.11 -10.63
CA ALA A 146 7.32 12.20 -10.49
C ALA A 146 5.86 11.69 -10.38
N MET A 147 4.90 12.28 -11.11
CA MET A 147 3.49 11.89 -10.98
C MET A 147 3.11 10.84 -12.04
N PRO A 148 2.47 9.72 -11.68
CA PRO A 148 1.93 8.77 -12.66
C PRO A 148 0.77 9.37 -13.43
N ALA A 149 0.57 8.94 -14.68
CA ALA A 149 -0.57 9.34 -15.50
C ALA A 149 -1.90 8.91 -14.85
N SER A 150 -1.92 7.74 -14.21
CA SER A 150 -3.06 7.28 -13.42
C SER A 150 -2.65 6.52 -12.17
N ARG A 151 -3.56 6.45 -11.19
CA ARG A 151 -3.41 5.62 -9.97
C ARG A 151 -4.77 5.26 -9.40
N PRO A 152 -4.89 4.19 -8.61
CA PRO A 152 -6.10 3.91 -7.84
C PRO A 152 -6.47 5.07 -6.89
N LEU A 153 -7.77 5.28 -6.69
CA LEU A 153 -8.33 6.24 -5.73
C LEU A 153 -9.70 5.75 -5.25
N GLY A 154 -9.78 5.24 -4.03
CA GLY A 154 -11.02 4.61 -3.53
C GLY A 154 -11.49 3.45 -4.42
N GLY A 155 -12.77 3.40 -4.72
CA GLY A 155 -13.37 2.43 -5.66
C GLY A 155 -13.14 2.75 -7.15
N GLY A 156 -12.49 3.88 -7.46
CA GLY A 156 -12.21 4.32 -8.84
C GLY A 156 -10.74 4.60 -9.09
N ARG A 157 -10.47 5.51 -10.01
CA ARG A 157 -9.10 5.89 -10.39
C ARG A 157 -8.95 7.40 -10.53
N LEU A 158 -7.74 7.90 -10.28
CA LEU A 158 -7.34 9.26 -10.60
C LEU A 158 -6.50 9.22 -11.88
N CYS A 159 -6.81 10.08 -12.84
CA CYS A 159 -6.08 10.24 -14.10
C CYS A 159 -5.63 11.70 -14.27
N ARG A 160 -4.47 11.89 -14.94
CA ARG A 160 -3.83 13.18 -15.25
C ARG A 160 -3.61 13.29 -16.76
N PRO A 161 -4.63 13.60 -17.52
CA PRO A 161 -4.54 13.53 -18.97
C PRO A 161 -3.69 14.64 -19.60
N LEU A 162 -3.37 15.71 -18.86
CA LEU A 162 -2.60 16.86 -19.34
C LEU A 162 -1.10 16.81 -19.01
N LEU A 163 -0.56 15.68 -18.48
CA LEU A 163 0.85 15.58 -18.10
C LEU A 163 1.84 15.78 -19.25
N GLY A 164 1.41 15.63 -20.49
CA GLY A 164 2.21 15.91 -21.67
C GLY A 164 1.97 17.29 -22.28
N VAL A 165 1.13 18.15 -21.68
CA VAL A 165 0.75 19.48 -22.16
C VAL A 165 1.47 20.53 -21.33
N SER A 166 2.10 21.50 -21.95
CA SER A 166 2.76 22.61 -21.27
C SER A 166 1.74 23.63 -20.75
N ARG A 167 2.12 24.37 -19.71
CA ARG A 167 1.30 25.45 -19.19
C ARG A 167 1.05 26.53 -20.26
N ALA A 168 2.05 26.86 -21.10
CA ALA A 168 1.90 27.82 -22.20
C ALA A 168 0.83 27.40 -23.20
N GLU A 169 0.70 26.11 -23.53
CA GLU A 169 -0.37 25.60 -24.39
C GLU A 169 -1.74 25.76 -23.74
N LEU A 170 -1.85 25.53 -22.42
CA LEU A 170 -3.11 25.72 -21.68
C LEU A 170 -3.51 27.20 -21.64
N GLU A 171 -2.57 28.11 -21.43
CA GLU A 171 -2.79 29.57 -21.45
C GLU A 171 -3.23 30.04 -22.84
N ALA A 172 -2.57 29.59 -23.92
CA ALA A 172 -2.95 29.91 -25.28
C ALA A 172 -4.37 29.41 -25.64
N TYR A 173 -4.72 28.18 -25.17
CA TYR A 173 -6.06 27.64 -25.34
C TYR A 173 -7.10 28.50 -24.61
N ALA A 174 -6.85 28.84 -23.33
CA ALA A 174 -7.76 29.66 -22.52
C ALA A 174 -8.01 31.03 -23.16
N GLN A 175 -6.95 31.69 -23.68
CA GLN A 175 -7.04 32.97 -24.39
C GLN A 175 -7.84 32.85 -25.69
N THR A 176 -7.58 31.82 -26.49
CA THR A 176 -8.28 31.59 -27.76
C THR A 176 -9.79 31.41 -27.56
N HIS A 177 -10.16 30.70 -26.48
CA HIS A 177 -11.56 30.42 -26.15
C HIS A 177 -12.17 31.44 -25.19
N ARG A 178 -11.42 32.49 -24.79
CA ARG A 178 -11.85 33.56 -23.86
C ARG A 178 -12.45 32.99 -22.57
N LEU A 179 -11.73 32.03 -21.98
CA LEU A 179 -12.17 31.39 -20.74
C LEU A 179 -11.87 32.31 -19.55
N ASP A 180 -12.79 32.35 -18.61
CA ASP A 180 -12.60 33.05 -17.33
C ASP A 180 -12.16 32.05 -16.27
N TRP A 181 -11.19 32.41 -15.42
CA TRP A 181 -10.71 31.59 -14.30
C TRP A 181 -10.41 32.43 -13.08
N VAL A 182 -10.33 31.79 -11.92
CA VAL A 182 -9.92 32.43 -10.67
C VAL A 182 -8.43 32.22 -10.41
N GLU A 183 -7.79 33.25 -9.86
CA GLU A 183 -6.40 33.15 -9.41
C GLU A 183 -6.36 33.05 -7.90
N ASP A 184 -5.70 32.02 -7.38
CA ASP A 184 -5.48 31.86 -5.96
C ASP A 184 -4.28 32.70 -5.51
N PRO A 185 -4.49 33.73 -4.65
CA PRO A 185 -3.41 34.58 -4.16
C PRO A 185 -2.30 33.81 -3.44
N SER A 186 -2.61 32.66 -2.84
CA SER A 186 -1.62 31.81 -2.17
C SER A 186 -0.58 31.23 -3.11
N ASN A 187 -0.88 31.11 -4.41
CA ASN A 187 0.09 30.69 -5.42
C ASN A 187 1.24 31.71 -5.60
N GLN A 188 1.09 32.90 -5.04
CA GLN A 188 2.11 33.95 -5.11
C GLN A 188 3.07 33.91 -3.91
N ASP A 189 2.78 33.20 -2.85
CA ASP A 189 3.58 33.16 -1.63
C ASP A 189 4.83 32.28 -1.80
N PRO A 190 6.06 32.89 -1.80
CA PRO A 190 7.31 32.16 -2.01
C PRO A 190 7.72 31.31 -0.79
N ARG A 191 7.06 31.47 0.36
CA ARG A 191 7.30 30.62 1.55
C ARG A 191 6.97 29.15 1.27
N PHE A 192 6.08 28.89 0.33
CA PHE A 192 5.82 27.54 -0.13
C PHE A 192 6.89 27.11 -1.14
N SER A 193 7.62 26.04 -0.81
CA SER A 193 8.73 25.54 -1.62
C SER A 193 8.36 25.31 -3.10
N ARG A 194 7.15 24.89 -3.38
CA ARG A 194 6.67 24.65 -4.74
C ARG A 194 6.46 25.96 -5.50
N ASN A 195 5.92 26.99 -4.85
CA ASN A 195 5.78 28.32 -5.44
C ASN A 195 7.16 28.95 -5.71
N TYR A 196 8.11 28.78 -4.76
CA TYR A 196 9.47 29.24 -4.94
C TYR A 196 10.13 28.59 -6.18
N LEU A 197 10.01 27.27 -6.34
CA LEU A 197 10.52 26.59 -7.54
C LEU A 197 9.87 27.13 -8.81
N ARG A 198 8.55 27.27 -8.84
CA ARG A 198 7.78 27.74 -10.00
C ARG A 198 8.14 29.15 -10.42
N ARG A 199 8.33 30.05 -9.47
CA ARG A 199 8.48 31.49 -9.74
C ARG A 199 9.92 31.96 -9.83
N GLU A 200 10.81 31.35 -9.08
CA GLU A 200 12.20 31.80 -8.99
C GLU A 200 13.17 30.89 -9.74
N ILE A 201 13.00 29.58 -9.62
CA ILE A 201 13.99 28.63 -10.13
C ILE A 201 13.69 28.22 -11.57
N MET A 202 12.45 27.77 -11.84
CA MET A 202 12.08 27.28 -13.18
C MET A 202 12.24 28.32 -14.27
N PRO A 203 11.89 29.62 -14.09
CA PRO A 203 12.14 30.64 -15.10
C PRO A 203 13.63 30.87 -15.38
N ARG A 204 14.48 30.83 -14.33
CA ARG A 204 15.95 30.95 -14.51
C ARG A 204 16.53 29.76 -15.26
N LEU A 205 16.05 28.55 -14.98
CA LEU A 205 16.46 27.37 -15.73
C LEU A 205 16.01 27.47 -17.19
N ALA A 206 14.76 27.85 -17.43
CA ALA A 206 14.21 27.99 -18.79
C ALA A 206 14.88 29.09 -19.61
N SER A 207 15.34 30.20 -18.99
CA SER A 207 16.05 31.27 -19.67
C SER A 207 17.41 30.82 -20.21
N HIS A 208 18.09 29.91 -19.51
CA HIS A 208 19.39 29.38 -19.96
C HIS A 208 19.23 28.07 -20.77
N TRP A 209 18.29 27.23 -20.39
CA TRP A 209 17.93 26.00 -21.09
C TRP A 209 16.45 26.01 -21.48
N PRO A 210 16.08 26.49 -22.65
CA PRO A 210 14.68 26.64 -23.09
C PRO A 210 13.89 25.32 -23.04
N GLN A 211 14.58 24.18 -23.12
CA GLN A 211 13.98 22.84 -23.07
C GLN A 211 14.01 22.20 -21.67
N ALA A 212 14.33 22.97 -20.60
CA ALA A 212 14.49 22.42 -19.25
C ALA A 212 13.24 21.66 -18.78
N VAL A 213 12.05 22.25 -18.90
CA VAL A 213 10.77 21.63 -18.51
C VAL A 213 10.54 20.32 -19.26
N ALA A 214 10.64 20.33 -20.57
CA ALA A 214 10.47 19.14 -21.39
C ALA A 214 11.55 18.08 -21.12
N GLY A 215 12.80 18.50 -20.87
CA GLY A 215 13.91 17.63 -20.49
C GLY A 215 13.66 16.92 -19.16
N MET A 216 13.22 17.65 -18.14
CA MET A 216 12.87 17.10 -16.83
C MET A 216 11.69 16.14 -16.91
N ALA A 217 10.66 16.47 -17.67
CA ALA A 217 9.51 15.59 -17.85
C ALA A 217 9.88 14.28 -18.57
N ARG A 218 10.76 14.34 -19.59
CA ARG A 218 11.31 13.13 -20.25
C ARG A 218 12.13 12.30 -19.27
N CYS A 219 12.97 12.94 -18.45
CA CYS A 219 13.73 12.24 -17.42
C CYS A 219 12.78 11.50 -16.44
N ALA A 220 11.73 12.16 -15.98
CA ALA A 220 10.72 11.54 -15.12
C ALA A 220 10.02 10.34 -15.81
N ALA A 221 9.77 10.42 -17.13
CA ALA A 221 9.19 9.32 -17.90
C ALA A 221 10.14 8.11 -17.97
N HIS A 222 11.43 8.32 -18.28
CA HIS A 222 12.45 7.25 -18.29
C HIS A 222 12.62 6.61 -16.91
N LEU A 223 12.60 7.42 -15.85
CA LEU A 223 12.69 6.90 -14.47
C LEU A 223 11.46 6.08 -14.10
N ARG A 224 10.29 6.40 -14.64
CA ARG A 224 9.06 5.61 -14.46
C ARG A 224 9.16 4.26 -15.16
N GLU A 225 9.60 4.26 -16.42
CA GLU A 225 9.84 3.03 -17.18
C GLU A 225 10.83 2.11 -16.43
N ALA A 226 11.90 2.68 -15.89
CA ALA A 226 12.85 1.95 -15.06
C ALA A 226 12.21 1.39 -13.77
N GLU A 227 11.29 2.14 -13.14
CA GLU A 227 10.54 1.66 -11.97
C GLU A 227 9.62 0.50 -12.33
N ASP A 228 8.93 0.57 -13.48
CA ASP A 228 8.05 -0.49 -13.97
C ASP A 228 8.85 -1.78 -14.24
N LEU A 229 10.01 -1.66 -14.90
CA LEU A 229 10.93 -2.80 -15.11
C LEU A 229 11.44 -3.40 -13.78
N LEU A 230 11.76 -2.58 -12.79
CA LEU A 230 12.15 -3.06 -11.47
C LEU A 230 10.98 -3.74 -10.73
N ALA A 231 9.74 -3.27 -10.91
CA ALA A 231 8.57 -3.91 -10.35
C ALA A 231 8.31 -5.28 -11.00
N GLU A 232 8.47 -5.41 -12.33
CA GLU A 232 8.39 -6.68 -13.05
C GLU A 232 9.47 -7.66 -12.57
N LEU A 233 10.72 -7.19 -12.44
CA LEU A 233 11.82 -7.99 -11.92
C LEU A 233 11.53 -8.46 -10.48
N ALA A 234 11.02 -7.58 -9.62
CA ALA A 234 10.64 -7.96 -8.27
C ALA A 234 9.53 -9.03 -8.26
N ALA A 235 8.56 -8.94 -9.16
CA ALA A 235 7.49 -9.94 -9.29
C ALA A 235 8.02 -11.31 -9.74
N ILE A 236 9.01 -11.34 -10.65
CA ILE A 236 9.70 -12.57 -11.08
C ILE A 236 10.44 -13.18 -9.89
N ASP A 237 11.25 -12.38 -9.18
CA ASP A 237 12.03 -12.83 -8.04
C ASP A 237 11.15 -13.31 -6.89
N LEU A 238 10.05 -12.60 -6.63
CA LEU A 238 9.10 -12.97 -5.58
C LEU A 238 8.38 -14.29 -5.89
N ARG A 239 8.01 -14.53 -7.14
CA ARG A 239 7.46 -15.83 -7.58
C ARG A 239 8.46 -16.96 -7.33
N ALA A 240 9.72 -16.78 -7.66
CA ALA A 240 10.76 -17.78 -7.41
C ALA A 240 10.93 -18.06 -5.90
N CYS A 241 10.81 -17.02 -5.04
CA CYS A 241 10.92 -17.15 -3.58
C CYS A 241 9.61 -17.66 -2.91
N ARG A 242 8.47 -17.67 -3.61
CA ARG A 242 7.17 -18.15 -3.12
C ARG A 242 6.82 -19.56 -3.60
N GLN A 243 7.64 -20.16 -4.45
CA GLN A 243 7.33 -21.52 -4.93
C GLN A 243 7.17 -22.48 -3.74
N PRO A 244 6.10 -23.30 -3.73
CA PRO A 244 5.95 -24.37 -2.76
C PRO A 244 7.18 -25.28 -2.83
N SER A 245 7.76 -25.59 -1.71
CA SER A 245 8.78 -26.63 -1.58
C SER A 245 8.14 -27.82 -0.85
N GLU A 246 8.69 -29.01 -1.03
CA GLU A 246 8.31 -30.21 -0.25
C GLU A 246 8.42 -29.98 1.26
N LEU A 247 9.09 -28.90 1.67
CA LEU A 247 9.29 -28.42 3.04
C LEU A 247 8.35 -27.25 3.40
N ASP A 248 7.13 -27.18 2.84
CA ASP A 248 6.18 -26.07 3.14
C ASP A 248 5.55 -26.23 4.54
N TRP A 249 6.42 -26.44 5.52
CA TRP A 249 6.08 -26.63 6.92
C TRP A 249 6.38 -25.37 7.75
N PRO A 250 5.50 -24.96 8.64
CA PRO A 250 4.14 -25.48 8.85
C PRO A 250 3.15 -24.98 7.79
N ASP A 251 2.43 -25.88 7.12
CA ASP A 251 1.46 -25.61 6.04
C ASP A 251 0.16 -24.95 6.53
N TRP A 252 -0.18 -25.18 7.80
CA TRP A 252 -1.37 -24.63 8.48
C TRP A 252 -1.18 -23.17 8.96
N LEU A 253 0.00 -22.58 8.80
CA LEU A 253 0.30 -21.22 9.24
C LEU A 253 0.17 -20.25 8.06
N ASP A 254 -0.90 -19.46 8.06
CA ASP A 254 -1.18 -18.45 7.03
C ASP A 254 -0.52 -17.11 7.38
N LEU A 255 0.81 -17.08 7.43
CA LEU A 255 1.61 -15.86 7.54
C LEU A 255 2.37 -15.61 6.23
N PRO A 256 2.47 -14.33 5.80
CA PRO A 256 3.28 -13.97 4.64
C PRO A 256 4.73 -14.46 4.81
N ARG A 257 5.22 -15.22 3.83
CA ARG A 257 6.57 -15.80 3.88
C ARG A 257 7.21 -15.89 2.52
N ILE A 258 8.55 -15.92 2.51
CA ILE A 258 9.37 -16.16 1.32
C ILE A 258 10.54 -17.08 1.67
N ALA A 259 10.97 -17.90 0.72
CA ALA A 259 12.09 -18.79 0.88
C ALA A 259 13.42 -18.01 0.96
N LEU A 260 14.26 -18.35 1.93
CA LEU A 260 15.53 -17.65 2.16
C LEU A 260 16.58 -18.01 1.11
N GLU A 261 16.68 -19.27 0.72
CA GLU A 261 17.76 -19.74 -0.17
C GLU A 261 17.67 -19.15 -1.59
N PRO A 262 16.50 -19.13 -2.29
CA PRO A 262 16.38 -18.41 -3.54
C PRO A 262 16.68 -16.91 -3.40
N LEU A 263 16.25 -16.30 -2.28
CA LEU A 263 16.51 -14.89 -2.00
C LEU A 263 18.03 -14.61 -1.83
N ARG A 264 18.77 -15.47 -1.14
CA ARG A 264 20.24 -15.35 -0.96
C ARG A 264 21.00 -15.42 -2.27
N ARG A 265 20.51 -16.13 -3.28
CA ARG A 265 21.14 -16.24 -4.61
C ARG A 265 21.02 -14.96 -5.43
N LEU A 266 20.11 -14.07 -5.08
CA LEU A 266 19.97 -12.76 -5.73
C LEU A 266 21.08 -11.82 -5.32
N SER A 267 21.47 -10.90 -6.22
CA SER A 267 22.36 -9.80 -5.84
C SER A 267 21.75 -8.93 -4.76
N ALA A 268 22.53 -8.22 -3.96
CA ALA A 268 22.04 -7.35 -2.89
C ALA A 268 21.01 -6.30 -3.40
N ALA A 269 21.19 -5.80 -4.63
CA ALA A 269 20.25 -4.87 -5.23
C ALA A 269 18.90 -5.54 -5.53
N ARG A 270 18.89 -6.77 -6.07
CA ARG A 270 17.66 -7.53 -6.33
C ARG A 270 16.96 -7.94 -5.04
N GLN A 271 17.73 -8.35 -4.01
CA GLN A 271 17.17 -8.63 -2.68
C GLN A 271 16.40 -7.41 -2.14
N ARG A 272 17.01 -6.22 -2.17
CA ARG A 272 16.36 -4.97 -1.73
C ARG A 272 15.15 -4.62 -2.58
N ASN A 273 15.21 -4.82 -3.90
CA ASN A 273 14.10 -4.58 -4.80
C ASN A 273 12.90 -5.49 -4.50
N LEU A 274 13.13 -6.79 -4.37
CA LEU A 274 12.12 -7.79 -3.99
C LEU A 274 11.49 -7.45 -2.63
N LEU A 275 12.32 -7.18 -1.62
CA LEU A 275 11.85 -6.87 -0.28
C LEU A 275 11.02 -5.58 -0.24
N ARG A 276 11.40 -4.54 -1.00
CA ARG A 276 10.58 -3.32 -1.14
C ARG A 276 9.21 -3.62 -1.74
N ALA A 277 9.14 -4.44 -2.78
CA ALA A 277 7.89 -4.83 -3.41
C ALA A 277 7.02 -5.68 -2.47
N TRP A 278 7.61 -6.62 -1.74
CA TRP A 278 6.90 -7.49 -0.81
C TRP A 278 6.43 -6.74 0.44
N LEU A 279 7.34 -6.04 1.13
CA LEU A 279 7.05 -5.32 2.37
C LEU A 279 6.16 -4.11 2.16
N GLY A 280 6.21 -3.48 0.99
CA GLY A 280 5.36 -2.32 0.68
C GLY A 280 3.86 -2.61 0.69
N GLN A 281 3.47 -3.89 0.70
CA GLN A 281 2.09 -4.36 0.87
C GLN A 281 1.72 -4.61 2.35
N LEU A 282 2.72 -4.71 3.24
CA LEU A 282 2.57 -5.16 4.62
C LEU A 282 2.85 -4.04 5.64
N THR A 283 3.75 -3.12 5.29
CA THR A 283 4.20 -2.06 6.19
C THR A 283 4.74 -0.87 5.41
N ARG A 284 4.89 0.27 6.10
CA ARG A 284 5.66 1.38 5.56
C ARG A 284 7.12 0.95 5.41
N LEU A 285 7.68 1.22 4.22
CA LEU A 285 9.07 0.86 3.94
C LEU A 285 10.04 1.66 4.80
N PRO A 286 11.09 1.03 5.30
CA PRO A 286 12.12 1.69 6.07
C PRO A 286 12.96 2.65 5.19
N ASP A 287 13.53 3.66 5.82
CA ASP A 287 14.51 4.54 5.19
C ASP A 287 15.84 3.79 4.91
N SER A 288 16.75 4.46 4.17
CA SER A 288 18.03 3.86 3.71
C SER A 288 18.85 3.22 4.84
N ASP A 289 18.84 3.81 6.03
CA ASP A 289 19.69 3.39 7.15
C ASP A 289 19.19 2.14 7.88
N HIS A 290 17.91 1.77 7.70
CA HIS A 290 17.31 0.59 8.33
C HIS A 290 17.61 -0.74 7.63
N TRP A 291 18.22 -0.72 6.43
CA TRP A 291 18.51 -1.94 5.68
C TRP A 291 19.61 -2.83 6.31
N ALA A 292 20.40 -2.30 7.25
CA ALA A 292 21.32 -3.10 8.05
C ALA A 292 20.61 -4.22 8.83
N GLY A 293 19.33 -4.02 9.21
CA GLY A 293 18.51 -5.06 9.84
C GLY A 293 18.23 -6.25 8.93
N TRP A 294 18.08 -6.01 7.62
CA TRP A 294 17.96 -7.08 6.63
C TRP A 294 19.25 -7.90 6.53
N GLU A 295 20.40 -7.24 6.45
CA GLU A 295 21.69 -7.92 6.34
C GLU A 295 21.94 -8.78 7.57
N SER A 296 21.66 -8.26 8.76
CA SER A 296 21.77 -9.03 10.01
C SER A 296 20.81 -10.23 10.04
N LEU A 297 19.57 -10.07 9.55
CA LEU A 297 18.59 -11.15 9.47
C LEU A 297 19.03 -12.24 8.48
N ARG A 298 19.55 -11.83 7.30
CA ARG A 298 19.99 -12.72 6.24
C ARG A 298 21.21 -13.56 6.65
N ASP A 299 22.19 -12.91 7.28
CA ASP A 299 23.54 -13.46 7.51
C ASP A 299 23.68 -14.12 8.90
N ALA A 300 22.66 -14.07 9.74
CA ALA A 300 22.65 -14.71 11.03
C ALA A 300 22.94 -16.23 10.93
N GLY A 301 23.63 -16.78 11.89
CA GLY A 301 23.86 -18.23 12.03
C GLY A 301 22.54 -18.99 12.23
N ASP A 302 22.59 -20.31 12.03
CA ASP A 302 21.40 -21.14 12.11
C ASP A 302 20.81 -21.25 13.53
N ASP A 303 21.65 -21.09 14.55
CA ASP A 303 21.26 -21.10 15.97
C ASP A 303 20.78 -19.73 16.48
N ALA A 304 20.90 -18.68 15.68
CA ALA A 304 20.47 -17.34 16.04
C ALA A 304 18.96 -17.14 15.74
N ASP A 305 18.32 -16.29 16.53
CA ASP A 305 16.93 -15.87 16.32
C ASP A 305 16.88 -14.35 15.99
N PRO A 306 17.38 -13.94 14.82
CA PRO A 306 17.46 -12.54 14.44
C PRO A 306 16.09 -11.96 14.16
N ILE A 307 15.93 -10.68 14.52
CA ILE A 307 14.67 -9.95 14.35
C ILE A 307 14.95 -8.65 13.61
N TRP A 308 14.21 -8.40 12.54
CA TRP A 308 14.16 -7.09 11.92
C TRP A 308 12.82 -6.42 12.17
N ARG A 309 12.79 -5.44 13.09
CA ARG A 309 11.57 -4.70 13.44
C ARG A 309 11.29 -3.60 12.45
N LEU A 310 10.01 -3.50 12.04
CA LEU A 310 9.46 -2.50 11.14
C LEU A 310 8.23 -1.85 11.80
N GLU A 311 7.65 -0.83 11.18
CA GLU A 311 6.57 -0.04 11.77
C GLU A 311 5.33 -0.86 12.15
N SER A 312 4.88 -1.76 11.26
CA SER A 312 3.64 -2.54 11.46
C SER A 312 3.87 -4.00 11.82
N GLY A 313 5.12 -4.41 12.14
CA GLY A 313 5.45 -5.79 12.47
C GLY A 313 6.95 -6.06 12.42
N GLU A 314 7.30 -7.34 12.29
CA GLU A 314 8.70 -7.75 12.27
C GLU A 314 8.94 -8.91 11.31
N LEU A 315 10.16 -8.99 10.79
CA LEU A 315 10.62 -10.16 10.06
C LEU A 315 11.40 -11.09 10.98
N ARG A 316 11.08 -12.37 10.87
CA ARG A 316 11.77 -13.48 11.55
C ARG A 316 12.25 -14.52 10.57
N ARG A 317 13.32 -15.20 10.93
CA ARG A 317 13.84 -16.33 10.16
C ARG A 317 13.45 -17.65 10.86
N GLY A 318 13.04 -18.64 10.07
CA GLY A 318 12.73 -19.98 10.59
C GLY A 318 12.35 -20.94 9.47
N ALA A 319 12.70 -22.21 9.61
CA ALA A 319 12.41 -23.27 8.65
C ALA A 319 12.83 -22.94 7.21
N GLY A 320 14.02 -22.35 7.03
CA GLY A 320 14.53 -21.95 5.71
C GLY A 320 13.79 -20.79 5.04
N ARG A 321 12.97 -20.06 5.78
CA ARG A 321 12.12 -18.97 5.28
C ARG A 321 12.29 -17.69 6.08
N ILE A 322 11.89 -16.58 5.46
CA ILE A 322 11.64 -15.29 6.10
C ILE A 322 10.14 -15.15 6.26
N TRP A 323 9.70 -14.87 7.47
CA TRP A 323 8.32 -14.72 7.87
C TRP A 323 8.02 -13.28 8.26
N TRP A 324 6.88 -12.77 7.83
CA TRP A 324 6.32 -11.53 8.33
C TRP A 324 5.39 -11.81 9.50
N LEU A 325 5.67 -11.22 10.65
CA LEU A 325 4.83 -11.26 11.84
C LEU A 325 4.24 -9.86 12.04
N PRO A 326 2.91 -9.71 11.97
CA PRO A 326 2.27 -8.42 12.25
C PRO A 326 2.44 -8.03 13.72
N ALA A 327 2.27 -6.74 14.05
CA ALA A 327 2.53 -6.19 15.39
C ALA A 327 1.63 -6.80 16.50
N ASP A 328 0.47 -7.32 16.13
CA ASP A 328 -0.46 -8.04 17.03
C ASP A 328 -0.10 -9.52 17.22
N TRP A 329 0.92 -10.03 16.51
CA TRP A 329 1.47 -11.36 16.72
C TRP A 329 2.25 -11.41 18.05
N ARG A 330 1.51 -11.46 19.17
CA ARG A 330 2.09 -11.47 20.52
C ARG A 330 2.12 -12.88 21.09
N ALA A 331 2.88 -13.07 22.20
CA ALA A 331 2.82 -14.30 22.96
C ALA A 331 1.38 -14.56 23.44
N ALA A 332 0.94 -15.79 23.31
CA ALA A 332 -0.38 -16.20 23.77
C ALA A 332 -0.43 -16.23 25.30
N ALA A 333 -1.55 -15.81 25.87
CA ALA A 333 -1.80 -15.84 27.30
C ALA A 333 -2.59 -17.11 27.67
N GLY A 334 -2.26 -17.71 28.80
CA GLY A 334 -2.90 -18.89 29.38
C GLY A 334 -2.57 -19.03 30.88
N PRO A 335 -3.05 -20.06 31.58
CA PRO A 335 -3.78 -21.23 31.07
C PRO A 335 -5.29 -21.03 30.88
N PHE A 336 -5.92 -21.95 30.11
CA PHE A 336 -7.37 -22.02 29.94
C PHE A 336 -7.88 -23.39 30.40
N VAL A 337 -9.05 -23.42 31.04
CA VAL A 337 -9.76 -24.67 31.33
C VAL A 337 -10.73 -24.96 30.18
N TRP A 338 -10.63 -26.13 29.58
CA TRP A 338 -11.51 -26.58 28.50
C TRP A 338 -12.56 -27.54 29.07
N GLU A 339 -13.65 -26.97 29.57
CA GLU A 339 -14.74 -27.69 30.24
C GLU A 339 -15.47 -28.70 29.35
N ARG A 340 -15.64 -28.35 28.08
CA ARG A 340 -16.38 -29.14 27.09
C ARG A 340 -15.52 -29.45 25.84
N PRO A 341 -14.61 -30.42 25.92
CA PRO A 341 -13.67 -30.68 24.81
C PRO A 341 -14.32 -31.16 23.51
N ALA A 342 -15.61 -31.55 23.54
CA ALA A 342 -16.40 -31.84 22.36
C ALA A 342 -16.72 -30.59 21.50
N HIS A 343 -16.60 -29.38 22.07
CA HIS A 343 -16.81 -28.13 21.39
C HIS A 343 -15.47 -27.36 21.24
N PRO A 344 -15.25 -26.64 20.16
CA PRO A 344 -14.03 -25.87 19.98
C PRO A 344 -13.83 -24.83 21.08
N LEU A 345 -12.59 -24.66 21.56
CA LEU A 345 -12.18 -23.63 22.51
C LEU A 345 -11.65 -22.42 21.77
N LEU A 346 -12.24 -21.24 22.03
CA LEU A 346 -11.69 -19.97 21.56
C LEU A 346 -10.51 -19.57 22.45
N LEU A 347 -9.38 -19.25 21.84
CA LEU A 347 -8.17 -18.78 22.52
C LEU A 347 -8.01 -17.29 22.23
N PRO A 348 -8.27 -16.38 23.19
CA PRO A 348 -8.18 -14.95 22.98
C PRO A 348 -6.83 -14.53 22.38
N GLY A 349 -6.85 -13.84 21.21
CA GLY A 349 -5.66 -13.45 20.47
C GLY A 349 -4.84 -14.60 19.88
N ASN A 350 -5.32 -15.85 19.94
CA ASN A 350 -4.61 -17.03 19.45
C ASN A 350 -5.50 -18.04 18.69
N GLY A 351 -6.62 -17.57 18.13
CA GLY A 351 -7.46 -18.37 17.26
C GLY A 351 -8.31 -19.42 18.01
N ARG A 352 -8.42 -20.61 17.46
CA ARG A 352 -9.36 -21.64 17.93
C ARG A 352 -8.70 -23.01 17.98
N LEU A 353 -8.97 -23.76 19.07
CA LEU A 353 -8.52 -25.14 19.30
C LEU A 353 -9.69 -26.11 19.20
N ALA A 354 -9.48 -27.25 18.60
CA ALA A 354 -10.50 -28.31 18.48
C ALA A 354 -9.89 -29.70 18.62
N LEU A 355 -10.65 -30.64 19.17
CA LEU A 355 -10.36 -32.07 19.11
C LEU A 355 -11.19 -32.73 17.99
N ARG A 356 -10.56 -33.64 17.25
CA ARG A 356 -11.21 -34.45 16.24
C ARG A 356 -11.06 -35.93 16.57
N GLY A 357 -12.16 -36.69 16.57
CA GLY A 357 -12.21 -38.10 16.95
C GLY A 357 -12.87 -38.33 18.30
N GLU A 358 -12.53 -39.42 19.00
CA GLU A 358 -13.08 -39.77 20.32
C GLU A 358 -12.59 -38.80 21.39
N VAL A 359 -13.44 -37.85 21.77
CA VAL A 359 -13.09 -36.81 22.73
C VAL A 359 -12.92 -37.38 24.14
N PRO A 360 -11.80 -37.10 24.83
CA PRO A 360 -11.60 -37.59 26.23
C PRO A 360 -12.61 -36.96 27.17
N ALA A 361 -13.08 -37.76 28.13
CA ALA A 361 -14.01 -37.29 29.17
C ALA A 361 -13.32 -36.38 30.19
N GLY A 362 -14.08 -35.41 30.72
CA GLY A 362 -13.66 -34.48 31.77
C GLY A 362 -12.97 -33.25 31.29
N PRO A 363 -12.74 -32.25 32.16
CA PRO A 363 -12.09 -31.00 31.82
C PRO A 363 -10.62 -31.24 31.49
N LEU A 364 -10.14 -30.46 30.48
CA LEU A 364 -8.75 -30.43 30.08
C LEU A 364 -8.17 -29.03 30.29
N ARG A 365 -6.86 -28.93 30.47
CA ARG A 365 -6.16 -27.65 30.58
C ARG A 365 -5.39 -27.39 29.30
N VAL A 366 -5.55 -26.20 28.75
CA VAL A 366 -4.78 -25.70 27.61
C VAL A 366 -3.80 -24.63 28.11
N ASP A 367 -2.53 -24.81 27.84
CA ASP A 367 -1.48 -23.87 28.25
C ASP A 367 -0.45 -23.69 27.10
N TYR A 368 0.52 -22.86 27.34
CA TYR A 368 1.61 -22.58 26.39
C TYR A 368 2.94 -22.95 27.01
N ARG A 369 3.95 -23.09 26.14
CA ARG A 369 5.27 -23.51 26.57
C ARG A 369 5.90 -22.53 27.57
N ARG A 370 6.36 -23.06 28.70
CA ARG A 370 7.09 -22.36 29.78
C ARG A 370 8.53 -22.86 29.93
N GLY A 371 8.84 -24.04 29.38
CA GLY A 371 10.11 -24.73 29.47
C GLY A 371 10.04 -25.91 30.46
N GLY A 372 10.77 -26.99 30.14
CA GLY A 372 10.80 -28.19 30.95
C GLY A 372 9.63 -29.16 30.72
N GLU A 373 8.74 -28.88 29.76
CA GLU A 373 7.64 -29.80 29.41
C GLU A 373 8.19 -31.11 28.83
N VAL A 374 7.60 -32.24 29.24
CA VAL A 374 7.94 -33.57 28.76
C VAL A 374 6.72 -34.26 28.19
N LEU A 375 6.80 -34.79 27.00
CA LEU A 375 5.74 -35.54 26.33
C LEU A 375 6.09 -37.03 26.29
N ALA A 376 5.10 -37.89 26.64
CA ALA A 376 5.21 -39.32 26.49
C ALA A 376 4.81 -39.78 25.09
N LEU A 377 5.74 -40.38 24.33
CA LEU A 377 5.55 -40.82 22.96
C LEU A 377 5.48 -42.35 22.88
N ALA A 378 4.60 -42.87 22.03
CA ALA A 378 4.53 -44.31 21.74
C ALA A 378 5.87 -44.81 21.17
N GLY A 379 6.43 -45.86 21.74
CA GLY A 379 7.71 -46.48 21.30
C GLY A 379 8.97 -45.66 21.58
N ARG A 380 8.88 -44.36 22.00
CA ARG A 380 10.03 -43.46 22.23
C ARG A 380 10.18 -43.02 23.70
N GLY A 381 9.25 -43.41 24.58
CA GLY A 381 9.24 -43.02 26.01
C GLY A 381 9.01 -41.50 26.22
N ARG A 382 9.45 -40.99 27.39
CA ARG A 382 9.30 -39.57 27.76
C ARG A 382 10.44 -38.77 27.11
N ARG A 383 10.07 -37.66 26.45
CA ARG A 383 11.02 -36.79 25.72
C ARG A 383 10.77 -35.31 26.05
N ASP A 384 11.85 -34.57 26.15
CA ASP A 384 11.80 -33.11 26.29
C ASP A 384 11.15 -32.43 25.08
N LEU A 385 10.15 -31.57 25.33
CA LEU A 385 9.38 -30.92 24.30
C LEU A 385 10.24 -30.00 23.43
N LYS A 386 11.25 -29.31 24.01
CA LYS A 386 12.18 -28.45 23.25
C LYS A 386 12.87 -29.22 22.13
N ARG A 387 13.32 -30.46 22.48
CA ARG A 387 13.99 -31.33 21.53
C ARG A 387 13.03 -31.78 20.41
N LEU A 388 11.82 -32.18 20.78
CA LEU A 388 10.82 -32.61 19.81
C LEU A 388 10.42 -31.48 18.82
N LEU A 389 10.26 -30.25 19.31
CA LEU A 389 9.96 -29.08 18.45
C LEU A 389 11.16 -28.71 17.55
N ASN A 390 12.40 -28.96 18.01
CA ASN A 390 13.59 -28.81 17.15
C ASN A 390 13.62 -29.88 16.07
N GLU A 391 13.38 -31.16 16.43
CA GLU A 391 13.30 -32.28 15.48
C GLU A 391 12.20 -32.04 14.44
N ALA A 392 11.08 -31.42 14.82
CA ALA A 392 10.00 -31.03 13.93
C ALA A 392 10.30 -29.80 13.07
N GLY A 393 11.45 -29.15 13.22
CA GLY A 393 11.83 -27.95 12.46
C GLY A 393 10.95 -26.73 12.70
N LEU A 394 10.21 -26.68 13.83
CA LEU A 394 9.28 -25.59 14.09
C LEU A 394 10.02 -24.26 14.37
N PRO A 395 9.65 -23.17 13.69
CA PRO A 395 10.24 -21.85 13.93
C PRO A 395 10.13 -21.41 15.40
N SER A 396 11.16 -20.75 15.93
CA SER A 396 11.26 -20.32 17.33
C SER A 396 10.11 -19.43 17.76
N PHE A 397 9.73 -18.46 16.92
CA PHE A 397 8.65 -17.49 17.18
C PHE A 397 7.26 -18.12 17.34
N LEU A 398 7.08 -19.33 16.81
CA LEU A 398 5.81 -20.05 16.86
C LEU A 398 5.65 -20.87 18.14
N ARG A 399 6.77 -21.30 18.74
CA ARG A 399 6.78 -22.25 19.87
C ARG A 399 6.04 -21.74 21.12
N GLY A 400 6.08 -20.44 21.35
CA GLY A 400 5.38 -19.79 22.47
C GLY A 400 3.88 -19.61 22.27
N ARG A 401 3.39 -19.80 21.04
CA ARG A 401 1.96 -19.67 20.70
C ARG A 401 1.28 -21.02 20.48
N LEU A 402 2.05 -22.08 20.38
CA LEU A 402 1.54 -23.41 20.10
C LEU A 402 0.76 -23.94 21.31
N PRO A 403 -0.54 -24.25 21.20
CA PRO A 403 -1.33 -24.76 22.30
C PRO A 403 -0.86 -26.16 22.71
N LEU A 404 -0.69 -26.34 24.03
CA LEU A 404 -0.36 -27.59 24.69
C LEU A 404 -1.58 -28.08 25.48
N LEU A 405 -1.95 -29.32 25.30
CA LEU A 405 -3.09 -29.94 25.99
C LEU A 405 -2.62 -30.77 27.16
N PHE A 406 -3.17 -30.49 28.32
CA PHE A 406 -2.84 -31.19 29.57
C PHE A 406 -4.08 -31.86 30.21
N ARG A 407 -3.84 -32.97 30.90
CA ARG A 407 -4.75 -33.54 31.90
C ARG A 407 -4.02 -33.47 33.23
N ALA A 408 -4.56 -32.68 34.19
CA ALA A 408 -3.80 -32.27 35.36
C ALA A 408 -2.43 -31.70 34.97
N ASP A 409 -1.34 -32.31 35.37
CA ASP A 409 0.02 -31.89 35.05
C ASP A 409 0.67 -32.69 33.93
N GLU A 410 -0.03 -33.65 33.34
CA GLU A 410 0.48 -34.46 32.25
C GLU A 410 0.21 -33.79 30.89
N LEU A 411 1.27 -33.57 30.12
CA LEU A 411 1.18 -33.11 28.73
C LEU A 411 0.71 -34.26 27.83
N LEU A 412 -0.47 -34.11 27.24
CA LEU A 412 -1.10 -35.14 26.40
C LEU A 412 -0.77 -34.98 24.93
N ALA A 413 -0.80 -33.73 24.44
CA ALA A 413 -0.59 -33.43 23.02
C ALA A 413 -0.13 -31.98 22.78
N VAL A 414 0.44 -31.77 21.60
CA VAL A 414 0.88 -30.48 21.05
C VAL A 414 0.10 -30.24 19.76
N ALA A 415 -0.60 -29.13 19.67
CA ALA A 415 -1.47 -28.86 18.51
C ALA A 415 -0.70 -28.84 17.19
N ASN A 416 -1.30 -29.41 16.14
CA ASN A 416 -0.83 -29.36 14.75
C ASN A 416 0.57 -29.94 14.46
N ILE A 417 1.22 -30.59 15.40
CA ILE A 417 2.53 -31.20 15.15
C ILE A 417 2.31 -32.72 14.90
N PRO A 418 2.53 -33.23 13.68
CA PRO A 418 2.34 -34.64 13.36
C PRO A 418 3.11 -35.56 14.32
N GLY A 419 2.40 -36.53 14.90
CA GLY A 419 2.94 -37.44 15.92
C GLY A 419 3.08 -36.86 17.32
N LEU A 420 2.79 -35.58 17.54
CA LEU A 420 2.67 -34.94 18.86
C LEU A 420 1.24 -34.42 19.12
N ASP A 421 0.38 -34.42 18.11
CA ASP A 421 -0.97 -33.86 18.10
C ASP A 421 -2.05 -34.89 18.54
N SER A 422 -1.62 -36.09 18.94
CA SER A 422 -2.47 -37.18 19.41
C SER A 422 -1.84 -37.88 20.60
N PRO A 423 -2.64 -38.42 21.54
CA PRO A 423 -2.11 -39.16 22.68
C PRO A 423 -1.58 -40.52 22.28
N ARG A 424 -0.86 -41.14 23.21
CA ARG A 424 -0.31 -42.50 23.08
C ARG A 424 -1.39 -43.57 22.87
N GLU A 425 -2.55 -43.38 23.53
CA GLU A 425 -3.74 -44.22 23.46
C GLU A 425 -4.96 -43.31 23.29
N GLY A 426 -5.57 -43.31 22.12
CA GLY A 426 -6.77 -42.51 21.89
C GLY A 426 -7.03 -42.19 20.42
N GLY A 427 -8.29 -42.23 20.02
CA GLY A 427 -8.75 -41.96 18.65
C GLY A 427 -8.97 -40.51 18.32
N TRP A 428 -8.25 -39.56 18.95
CA TRP A 428 -8.42 -38.12 18.70
C TRP A 428 -7.12 -37.41 18.31
N ARG A 429 -7.30 -36.24 17.67
CA ARG A 429 -6.21 -35.35 17.26
C ARG A 429 -6.53 -33.93 17.68
N LEU A 430 -5.51 -33.21 18.17
CA LEU A 430 -5.59 -31.81 18.55
C LEU A 430 -5.26 -30.91 17.35
N SER A 431 -6.22 -30.11 16.93
CA SER A 431 -6.06 -29.17 15.82
C SER A 431 -6.23 -27.73 16.31
N TRP A 432 -5.30 -26.88 15.93
CA TRP A 432 -5.31 -25.44 16.17
C TRP A 432 -5.46 -24.67 14.87
N SER A 433 -6.43 -23.75 14.83
CA SER A 433 -6.58 -22.77 13.76
C SER A 433 -6.05 -21.44 14.28
N PRO A 434 -4.85 -20.99 13.86
CA PRO A 434 -4.31 -19.68 14.24
C PRO A 434 -5.27 -18.55 13.89
N PRO A 435 -5.12 -17.33 14.45
CA PRO A 435 -5.86 -16.17 13.98
C PRO A 435 -5.52 -15.93 12.51
N THR A 436 -6.54 -15.72 11.69
CA THR A 436 -6.37 -15.33 10.27
C THR A 436 -6.02 -13.85 10.21
N ASN A 437 -5.05 -13.48 9.39
CA ASN A 437 -4.73 -12.10 9.04
C ASN A 437 -5.77 -11.55 8.05
N ASP A 438 -7.07 -11.63 8.36
CA ASP A 438 -8.09 -10.97 7.56
C ASP A 438 -8.32 -9.56 8.11
N PRO A 439 -7.91 -8.48 7.40
CA PRO A 439 -8.10 -7.11 7.84
C PRO A 439 -9.57 -6.66 7.84
N GLY A 440 -10.52 -7.57 7.56
CA GLY A 440 -11.95 -7.31 7.43
C GLY A 440 -12.83 -7.71 8.62
N LEU A 441 -12.29 -8.27 9.71
CA LEU A 441 -13.07 -8.75 10.87
C LEU A 441 -12.53 -8.21 12.21
N SER A 442 -12.26 -6.91 12.31
CA SER A 442 -12.04 -6.22 13.59
C SER A 442 -12.99 -5.06 13.77
#